data_064aeb346d1abb1b55fd0085b47125e2
#
_entry.id   064aeb346d1abb1b55fd0085b47125e2
#
_cell.length_a   1.000
_cell.length_b   1.000
_cell.length_c   1.000
_cell.angle_alpha   90.00
_cell.angle_beta   90.00
_cell.angle_gamma   90.00
#
_symmetry.space_group_name_H-M   'P 1'
#
loop_
_entity.id
_entity.type
_entity.pdbx_description
1 polymer ?
#
loop_
_entity_poly.entity_id
_entity_poly.type
_entity_poly.pdbx_seq_one_letter_code
_entity_poly.pdbx_strand_id
1 'polypeptide(L)'
;SRQRFDSEIKVLHMWDAESGMIDSWHKYCQKQMRDSFHMLDDKLIFSNTKTDKKDYASKKLKYPLEAGDLSAYDKLMSTLYSETERQKIEWAVGSVVCGESKKLQKFMVLYGAAGTGKSTVLNIIQQLFEGYYSVFDAKALGSSSNSFALEAFKSNPLVAIQHDGDLSRIEDNTRLNSLVSHELMTVNEKFKSTYSNRFKCFLFMGTNKPVKITDAKSGLIRRLIDVSPSGNKLNPREYKAIMKQIEFELGAIAYHCQEIYLNNPGLYDDYIPIAMLGASNDFYNFIIDSYHVFKRENGTTLKAAWEMYKTYCDEAKVGYPFSQRVFKEELKNYFHDYKERFNMEDGSRVRSYYIGFRTEKFEEETIVEKQEEKPSLLQFDAVKPVFDKVCSEDR
;
A
#
# COMPACT_ATOMS: atom_id res chain seq x y z
N SER A 1 2.74 26.56 29.62
CA SER A 1 3.83 25.62 29.97
C SER A 1 3.60 25.04 31.36
N ARG A 2 4.21 23.90 31.70
CA ARG A 2 4.15 23.24 33.00
C ARG A 2 4.52 24.23 34.14
N GLN A 3 5.59 24.98 33.96
CA GLN A 3 6.05 25.97 34.96
C GLN A 3 5.00 27.03 35.25
N ARG A 4 4.29 27.54 34.25
CA ARG A 4 3.22 28.51 34.45
C ARG A 4 2.03 27.91 35.20
N PHE A 5 1.64 26.68 34.83
CA PHE A 5 0.58 25.96 35.55
C PHE A 5 0.93 25.72 37.02
N ASP A 6 2.16 25.25 37.30
CA ASP A 6 2.64 25.02 38.67
C ASP A 6 2.66 26.33 39.48
N SER A 7 3.03 27.45 38.85
CA SER A 7 3.02 28.76 39.47
C SER A 7 1.60 29.23 39.84
N GLU A 8 0.65 29.07 38.92
CA GLU A 8 -0.75 29.46 39.14
C GLU A 8 -1.40 28.62 40.23
N ILE A 9 -1.16 27.32 40.28
CA ILE A 9 -1.68 26.44 41.34
C ILE A 9 -1.13 26.84 42.70
N LYS A 10 0.15 27.19 42.81
CA LYS A 10 0.76 27.67 44.07
C LYS A 10 0.19 29.00 44.52
N VAL A 11 -0.02 29.95 43.60
CA VAL A 11 -0.62 31.26 43.90
C VAL A 11 -2.05 31.12 44.40
N LEU A 12 -2.82 30.16 43.83
CA LEU A 12 -4.21 29.93 44.26
C LEU A 12 -4.33 29.14 45.56
N HIS A 13 -3.22 28.77 46.20
CA HIS A 13 -3.18 27.91 47.41
C HIS A 13 -4.03 26.62 47.26
N MET A 14 -4.26 26.19 46.05
CA MET A 14 -5.05 24.98 45.79
C MET A 14 -4.30 23.71 46.18
N TRP A 15 -3.00 23.84 46.49
CA TRP A 15 -2.14 22.71 46.74
C TRP A 15 -0.97 23.07 47.67
N ASP A 16 -1.04 22.62 48.87
CA ASP A 16 0.08 22.64 49.81
C ASP A 16 0.99 21.45 49.54
N ALA A 17 1.66 21.48 48.40
CA ALA A 17 2.08 20.24 47.78
C ALA A 17 3.50 19.84 48.08
N GLU A 18 3.66 18.67 48.59
CA GLU A 18 4.83 17.83 48.31
C GLU A 18 4.98 17.63 46.78
N SER A 19 6.19 17.65 46.27
CA SER A 19 6.48 17.68 44.82
C SER A 19 5.82 16.55 43.98
N GLY A 20 5.56 15.41 44.60
CA GLY A 20 4.95 14.26 43.93
C GLY A 20 3.46 14.40 43.60
N MET A 21 2.75 15.27 44.34
CA MET A 21 1.30 15.47 44.10
C MET A 21 1.02 16.30 42.84
N ILE A 22 1.87 17.29 42.53
CA ILE A 22 1.77 18.09 41.31
C ILE A 22 1.96 17.20 40.08
N ASP A 23 2.91 16.28 40.12
CA ASP A 23 3.13 15.31 39.05
C ASP A 23 1.96 14.35 38.86
N SER A 24 1.36 13.91 39.94
CA SER A 24 0.16 13.05 39.91
C SER A 24 -1.04 13.79 39.34
N TRP A 25 -1.22 15.06 39.68
CA TRP A 25 -2.26 15.92 39.11
C TRP A 25 -2.05 16.17 37.62
N HIS A 26 -0.84 16.48 37.18
CA HIS A 26 -0.53 16.61 35.77
C HIS A 26 -0.86 15.33 34.98
N LYS A 27 -0.46 14.18 35.52
CA LYS A 27 -0.78 12.87 34.90
C LYS A 27 -2.27 12.63 34.83
N TYR A 28 -3.01 13.00 35.90
CA TYR A 28 -4.47 12.90 35.90
C TYR A 28 -5.11 13.81 34.85
N CYS A 29 -4.72 15.10 34.80
CA CYS A 29 -5.21 16.03 33.78
C CYS A 29 -4.90 15.55 32.35
N GLN A 30 -3.68 15.08 32.10
CA GLN A 30 -3.29 14.54 30.80
C GLN A 30 -4.14 13.33 30.42
N LYS A 31 -4.45 12.45 31.39
CA LYS A 31 -5.32 11.29 31.16
C LYS A 31 -6.74 11.74 30.83
N GLN A 32 -7.32 12.66 31.62
CA GLN A 32 -8.67 13.17 31.39
C GLN A 32 -8.79 13.86 30.00
N MET A 33 -7.80 14.68 29.65
CA MET A 33 -7.78 15.33 28.33
C MET A 33 -7.71 14.31 27.21
N ARG A 34 -6.86 13.31 27.31
CA ARG A 34 -6.73 12.26 26.30
C ARG A 34 -8.02 11.46 26.13
N ASP A 35 -8.69 11.13 27.24
CA ASP A 35 -9.83 10.22 27.24
C ASP A 35 -11.17 10.94 26.94
N SER A 36 -11.25 12.26 27.14
CA SER A 36 -12.51 13.02 27.12
C SER A 36 -12.57 14.14 26.06
N PHE A 37 -11.46 14.50 25.42
CA PHE A 37 -11.42 15.61 24.46
C PHE A 37 -10.98 15.16 23.07
N HIS A 38 -11.36 15.95 22.07
CA HIS A 38 -10.93 15.74 20.71
C HIS A 38 -9.41 15.81 20.58
N MET A 39 -8.85 14.95 19.72
CA MET A 39 -7.44 15.01 19.37
C MET A 39 -7.13 16.33 18.67
N LEU A 40 -5.97 16.92 19.02
CA LEU A 40 -5.45 18.06 18.27
C LEU A 40 -5.04 17.64 16.86
N ASP A 41 -5.09 18.60 15.94
CA ASP A 41 -4.58 18.44 14.59
C ASP A 41 -5.30 17.37 13.73
N ASP A 42 -6.59 17.16 13.97
CA ASP A 42 -7.45 16.27 13.17
C ASP A 42 -7.68 16.76 11.74
N LYS A 43 -7.31 18.03 11.46
CA LYS A 43 -7.44 18.69 10.17
C LYS A 43 -6.13 19.36 9.80
N LEU A 44 -5.85 19.40 8.48
CA LEU A 44 -4.78 20.23 7.94
C LEU A 44 -5.18 21.70 8.02
N ILE A 45 -4.29 22.55 8.51
CA ILE A 45 -4.43 24.00 8.52
C ILE A 45 -3.36 24.57 7.59
N PHE A 46 -3.77 25.09 6.44
CA PHE A 46 -2.90 25.75 5.48
C PHE A 46 -2.68 27.22 5.88
N SER A 47 -1.66 27.88 5.30
CA SER A 47 -1.35 29.27 5.64
C SER A 47 -2.49 30.24 5.34
N ASN A 48 -3.34 29.95 4.37
CA ASN A 48 -4.54 30.70 3.99
C ASN A 48 -5.85 30.20 4.61
N THR A 49 -5.83 29.12 5.42
CA THR A 49 -7.03 28.60 6.08
C THR A 49 -7.53 29.59 7.12
N LYS A 50 -8.81 29.97 7.01
CA LYS A 50 -9.51 30.73 8.06
C LYS A 50 -9.87 29.76 9.19
N THR A 51 -9.37 30.05 10.40
CA THR A 51 -9.61 29.24 11.60
C THR A 51 -10.52 29.96 12.58
N ASP A 52 -11.28 29.22 13.35
CA ASP A 52 -12.07 29.72 14.46
C ASP A 52 -11.65 29.05 15.79
N LYS A 53 -12.31 29.41 16.91
CA LYS A 53 -12.01 28.84 18.23
C LYS A 53 -12.31 27.36 18.37
N LYS A 54 -13.02 26.75 17.39
CA LYS A 54 -13.36 25.32 17.38
C LYS A 54 -12.32 24.47 16.63
N ASP A 55 -11.40 25.12 15.92
CA ASP A 55 -10.29 24.44 15.24
C ASP A 55 -9.19 24.15 16.26
N TYR A 56 -9.24 22.98 16.86
CA TYR A 56 -8.24 22.51 17.82
C TYR A 56 -6.94 22.14 17.10
N ALA A 57 -6.17 23.14 16.68
CA ALA A 57 -4.93 22.98 15.95
C ALA A 57 -3.73 23.50 16.73
N SER A 58 -2.65 22.73 16.80
CA SER A 58 -1.34 23.13 17.31
C SER A 58 -0.33 23.40 16.20
N LYS A 59 -0.68 23.05 14.96
CA LYS A 59 0.19 23.05 13.79
C LYS A 59 -0.48 23.80 12.63
N LYS A 60 0.35 24.36 11.75
CA LYS A 60 -0.08 25.07 10.54
C LYS A 60 0.97 24.84 9.45
N LEU A 61 0.53 24.48 8.27
CA LEU A 61 1.39 24.38 7.08
C LEU A 61 1.85 25.78 6.66
N LYS A 62 3.08 25.87 6.16
CA LYS A 62 3.71 27.17 5.79
C LYS A 62 3.23 27.71 4.45
N TYR A 63 2.59 26.89 3.62
CA TYR A 63 2.13 27.23 2.28
C TYR A 63 0.60 27.32 2.19
N PRO A 64 0.04 28.11 1.26
CA PRO A 64 -1.38 28.21 1.01
C PRO A 64 -1.89 27.00 0.20
N LEU A 65 -3.17 26.67 0.32
CA LEU A 65 -3.84 25.73 -0.58
C LEU A 65 -4.49 26.54 -1.71
N GLU A 66 -3.83 26.59 -2.85
CA GLU A 66 -4.30 27.36 -4.01
C GLU A 66 -3.64 26.87 -5.30
N ALA A 67 -4.30 27.12 -6.44
CA ALA A 67 -3.74 26.81 -7.75
C ALA A 67 -2.48 27.63 -8.01
N GLY A 68 -1.52 27.02 -8.71
CA GLY A 68 -0.24 27.68 -9.03
C GLY A 68 0.60 26.89 -10.04
N ASP A 69 1.87 27.24 -10.13
CA ASP A 69 2.83 26.54 -11.00
C ASP A 69 3.11 25.13 -10.48
N LEU A 70 3.17 24.18 -11.40
CA LEU A 70 3.46 22.75 -11.17
C LEU A 70 4.59 22.25 -12.07
N SER A 71 5.31 23.14 -12.76
CA SER A 71 6.23 22.76 -13.82
C SER A 71 7.35 21.84 -13.36
N ALA A 72 7.90 22.06 -12.16
CA ALA A 72 8.94 21.21 -11.60
C ALA A 72 8.36 19.87 -11.12
N TYR A 73 7.21 19.89 -10.47
CA TYR A 73 6.50 18.68 -10.04
C TYR A 73 6.10 17.81 -11.23
N ASP A 74 5.48 18.39 -12.26
CA ASP A 74 5.06 17.68 -13.47
C ASP A 74 6.24 17.02 -14.18
N LYS A 75 7.35 17.74 -14.32
CA LYS A 75 8.56 17.19 -14.92
C LYS A 75 9.15 16.04 -14.12
N LEU A 76 9.15 16.13 -12.80
CA LEU A 76 9.61 15.07 -11.92
C LEU A 76 8.71 13.84 -12.05
N MET A 77 7.40 14.03 -11.88
CA MET A 77 6.44 12.93 -11.84
C MET A 77 6.33 12.22 -13.18
N SER A 78 6.26 12.95 -14.31
CA SER A 78 6.22 12.35 -15.65
C SER A 78 7.49 11.57 -16.02
N THR A 79 8.63 11.92 -15.41
CA THR A 79 9.87 11.14 -15.61
C THR A 79 9.86 9.86 -14.79
N LEU A 80 9.43 9.93 -13.52
CA LEU A 80 9.57 8.83 -12.58
C LEU A 80 8.41 7.84 -12.62
N TYR A 81 7.23 8.23 -13.10
CA TYR A 81 6.01 7.42 -13.09
C TYR A 81 5.23 7.56 -14.39
N SER A 82 4.53 6.50 -14.80
CA SER A 82 3.50 6.60 -15.83
C SER A 82 2.32 7.43 -15.32
N GLU A 83 1.47 7.88 -16.22
CA GLU A 83 0.28 8.67 -15.86
C GLU A 83 -0.64 7.95 -14.87
N THR A 84 -0.86 6.64 -15.10
CA THR A 84 -1.67 5.81 -14.20
C THR A 84 -1.06 5.67 -12.80
N GLU A 85 0.25 5.48 -12.70
CA GLU A 85 0.95 5.36 -11.43
C GLU A 85 1.01 6.70 -10.69
N ARG A 86 1.20 7.79 -11.42
CA ARG A 86 1.15 9.15 -10.91
C ARG A 86 -0.22 9.47 -10.31
N GLN A 87 -1.30 9.13 -11.03
CA GLN A 87 -2.67 9.36 -10.58
C GLN A 87 -2.99 8.67 -9.24
N LYS A 88 -2.46 7.45 -9.00
CA LYS A 88 -2.60 6.76 -7.71
C LYS A 88 -2.01 7.58 -6.57
N ILE A 89 -0.79 8.13 -6.77
CA ILE A 89 -0.09 8.94 -5.77
C ILE A 89 -0.89 10.22 -5.48
N GLU A 90 -1.28 10.94 -6.53
CA GLU A 90 -2.00 12.20 -6.43
C GLU A 90 -3.38 12.02 -5.79
N TRP A 91 -4.10 10.96 -6.13
CA TRP A 91 -5.36 10.60 -5.49
C TRP A 91 -5.18 10.35 -3.97
N ALA A 92 -4.16 9.57 -3.59
CA ALA A 92 -3.89 9.28 -2.18
C ALA A 92 -3.51 10.54 -1.39
N VAL A 93 -2.63 11.39 -1.94
CA VAL A 93 -2.28 12.68 -1.34
C VAL A 93 -3.52 13.57 -1.23
N GLY A 94 -4.33 13.66 -2.28
CA GLY A 94 -5.57 14.43 -2.31
C GLY A 94 -6.57 14.00 -1.26
N SER A 95 -6.69 12.70 -1.00
CA SER A 95 -7.56 12.18 0.06
C SER A 95 -7.18 12.70 1.45
N VAL A 96 -5.88 12.84 1.72
CA VAL A 96 -5.37 13.42 2.98
C VAL A 96 -5.61 14.92 3.02
N VAL A 97 -5.36 15.64 1.90
CA VAL A 97 -5.61 17.09 1.79
C VAL A 97 -7.09 17.41 2.06
N CYS A 98 -8.00 16.60 1.51
CA CYS A 98 -9.45 16.74 1.75
C CYS A 98 -9.88 16.32 3.18
N GLY A 99 -9.01 15.66 3.95
CA GLY A 99 -9.36 15.10 5.26
C GLY A 99 -10.28 13.87 5.19
N GLU A 100 -10.37 13.25 4.01
CA GLU A 100 -11.21 12.07 3.76
C GLU A 100 -10.45 10.74 3.93
N SER A 101 -9.11 10.77 3.96
CA SER A 101 -8.26 9.57 4.14
C SER A 101 -8.63 8.75 5.38
N LYS A 102 -9.16 9.39 6.43
CA LYS A 102 -9.65 8.75 7.66
C LYS A 102 -10.89 7.84 7.46
N LYS A 103 -11.51 7.87 6.28
CA LYS A 103 -12.62 7.02 5.89
C LYS A 103 -12.18 5.91 4.93
N LEU A 104 -10.99 6.05 4.35
CA LEU A 104 -10.46 5.11 3.38
C LEU A 104 -9.75 3.97 4.10
N GLN A 105 -10.05 2.75 3.70
CA GLN A 105 -9.35 1.56 4.19
C GLN A 105 -8.23 1.17 3.22
N LYS A 106 -7.36 2.13 2.86
CA LYS A 106 -6.28 1.95 1.90
C LYS A 106 -4.95 2.43 2.46
N PHE A 107 -3.86 1.85 1.97
CA PHE A 107 -2.49 2.32 2.17
C PHE A 107 -1.70 2.13 0.88
N MET A 108 -0.63 2.90 0.72
CA MET A 108 0.15 2.91 -0.52
C MET A 108 1.53 2.31 -0.34
N VAL A 109 1.94 1.51 -1.32
CA VAL A 109 3.29 0.92 -1.37
C VAL A 109 3.94 1.25 -2.71
N LEU A 110 5.01 2.04 -2.68
CA LEU A 110 5.86 2.30 -3.82
C LEU A 110 6.88 1.14 -3.91
N TYR A 111 6.69 0.26 -4.89
CA TYR A 111 7.48 -0.95 -5.08
C TYR A 111 8.35 -0.87 -6.31
N GLY A 112 9.64 -1.14 -6.19
CA GLY A 112 10.58 -1.15 -7.31
C GLY A 112 12.04 -1.19 -6.87
N ALA A 113 12.95 -1.30 -7.83
CA ALA A 113 14.39 -1.35 -7.59
C ALA A 113 14.93 -0.11 -6.85
N ALA A 114 16.11 -0.24 -6.26
CA ALA A 114 16.79 0.90 -5.64
C ALA A 114 17.12 2.01 -6.66
N GLY A 115 16.99 3.26 -6.25
CA GLY A 115 17.32 4.43 -7.09
C GLY A 115 16.29 4.76 -8.17
N THR A 116 15.05 4.27 -8.07
CA THR A 116 13.95 4.55 -9.02
C THR A 116 13.03 5.72 -8.63
N GLY A 117 13.40 6.52 -7.62
CA GLY A 117 12.66 7.72 -7.24
C GLY A 117 11.62 7.54 -6.12
N LYS A 118 11.43 6.34 -5.56
CA LYS A 118 10.49 6.10 -4.46
C LYS A 118 10.68 7.07 -3.29
N SER A 119 11.91 7.15 -2.78
CA SER A 119 12.23 8.06 -1.66
C SER A 119 12.07 9.53 -2.02
N THR A 120 12.24 9.89 -3.29
CA THR A 120 12.01 11.27 -3.77
C THR A 120 10.56 11.67 -3.58
N VAL A 121 9.62 10.84 -4.01
CA VAL A 121 8.18 11.10 -3.84
C VAL A 121 7.78 11.08 -2.37
N LEU A 122 8.29 10.13 -1.59
CA LEU A 122 8.03 10.09 -0.14
C LEU A 122 8.55 11.35 0.57
N ASN A 123 9.69 11.91 0.13
CA ASN A 123 10.20 13.19 0.65
C ASN A 123 9.27 14.36 0.30
N ILE A 124 8.69 14.39 -0.91
CA ILE A 124 7.71 15.42 -1.27
C ILE A 124 6.45 15.28 -0.40
N ILE A 125 5.95 14.08 -0.22
CA ILE A 125 4.81 13.80 0.68
C ILE A 125 5.15 14.25 2.12
N GLN A 126 6.37 14.01 2.59
CA GLN A 126 6.83 14.45 3.89
C GLN A 126 6.84 15.99 4.01
N GLN A 127 7.27 16.71 2.98
CA GLN A 127 7.24 18.18 2.93
C GLN A 127 5.82 18.71 2.89
N LEU A 128 4.93 18.09 2.07
CA LEU A 128 3.52 18.46 1.99
C LEU A 128 2.82 18.37 3.35
N PHE A 129 3.18 17.41 4.17
CA PHE A 129 2.54 17.18 5.46
C PHE A 129 3.49 17.50 6.64
N GLU A 130 4.36 18.50 6.48
CA GLU A 130 5.29 18.90 7.54
C GLU A 130 4.56 19.17 8.86
N GLY A 131 4.99 18.48 9.92
CA GLY A 131 4.35 18.57 11.25
C GLY A 131 3.15 17.65 11.44
N TYR A 132 2.53 17.11 10.39
CA TYR A 132 1.37 16.20 10.45
C TYR A 132 1.72 14.76 10.12
N TYR A 133 2.97 14.43 9.88
CA TYR A 133 3.42 13.08 9.60
C TYR A 133 4.20 12.46 10.76
N SER A 134 4.29 11.13 10.76
CA SER A 134 5.23 10.37 11.57
C SER A 134 5.95 9.32 10.71
N VAL A 135 7.05 8.79 11.24
CA VAL A 135 7.76 7.67 10.64
C VAL A 135 7.36 6.40 11.37
N PHE A 136 7.09 5.32 10.64
CA PHE A 136 6.72 4.03 11.22
C PHE A 136 7.63 2.90 10.71
N ASP A 137 7.57 1.76 11.38
CA ASP A 137 8.25 0.53 10.98
C ASP A 137 7.21 -0.54 10.59
N ALA A 138 7.10 -0.82 9.30
CA ALA A 138 6.16 -1.81 8.76
C ALA A 138 6.46 -3.22 9.26
N LYS A 139 7.74 -3.56 9.47
CA LYS A 139 8.14 -4.85 10.03
C LYS A 139 7.64 -5.00 11.48
N ALA A 140 7.71 -3.92 12.26
CA ALA A 140 7.17 -3.91 13.61
C ALA A 140 5.64 -4.09 13.63
N LEU A 141 4.92 -3.52 12.66
CA LEU A 141 3.48 -3.72 12.51
C LEU A 141 3.10 -5.14 12.08
N GLY A 142 3.94 -5.79 11.28
CA GLY A 142 3.74 -7.18 10.82
C GLY A 142 4.28 -8.25 11.78
N SER A 143 4.76 -7.88 12.98
CA SER A 143 5.27 -8.80 14.00
C SER A 143 4.34 -8.89 15.20
N SER A 144 3.98 -10.11 15.60
CA SER A 144 3.17 -10.36 16.80
C SER A 144 3.91 -10.03 18.10
N SER A 145 5.25 -10.12 18.09
CA SER A 145 6.09 -9.96 19.29
C SER A 145 6.32 -8.51 19.72
N ASN A 146 6.13 -7.52 18.84
CA ASN A 146 6.38 -6.12 19.15
C ASN A 146 5.14 -5.42 19.74
N SER A 147 5.06 -5.31 21.07
CA SER A 147 3.96 -4.64 21.76
C SER A 147 3.95 -3.12 21.63
N PHE A 148 5.07 -2.49 21.20
CA PHE A 148 5.23 -1.04 21.09
C PHE A 148 5.13 -0.49 19.66
N ALA A 149 4.76 -1.33 18.70
CA ALA A 149 4.70 -0.95 17.28
C ALA A 149 3.80 0.27 16.99
N LEU A 150 2.81 0.54 17.85
CA LEU A 150 1.89 1.66 17.72
C LEU A 150 2.39 2.96 18.37
N GLU A 151 3.53 2.96 19.07
CA GLU A 151 4.07 4.16 19.71
C GLU A 151 4.38 5.28 18.69
N ALA A 152 4.76 4.94 17.47
CA ALA A 152 4.99 5.89 16.39
C ALA A 152 3.75 6.74 16.03
N PHE A 153 2.56 6.25 16.35
CA PHE A 153 1.28 6.89 16.03
C PHE A 153 0.70 7.71 17.19
N LYS A 154 1.37 7.79 18.33
CA LYS A 154 0.88 8.49 19.54
C LYS A 154 0.61 9.99 19.34
N SER A 155 1.29 10.63 18.39
CA SER A 155 1.07 12.03 18.02
C SER A 155 -0.17 12.24 17.15
N ASN A 156 -0.93 11.19 16.86
CA ASN A 156 -2.07 11.18 15.97
C ASN A 156 -1.75 11.81 14.59
N PRO A 157 -0.75 11.28 13.87
CA PRO A 157 -0.37 11.83 12.57
C PRO A 157 -1.49 11.62 11.56
N LEU A 158 -1.62 12.51 10.57
CA LEU A 158 -2.51 12.32 9.42
C LEU A 158 -1.86 11.45 8.34
N VAL A 159 -0.55 11.42 8.31
CA VAL A 159 0.26 10.63 7.38
C VAL A 159 1.33 9.87 8.16
N ALA A 160 1.57 8.62 7.81
CA ALA A 160 2.72 7.86 8.31
C ALA A 160 3.57 7.36 7.13
N ILE A 161 4.89 7.54 7.23
CA ILE A 161 5.82 7.33 6.11
C ILE A 161 6.90 6.34 6.54
N GLN A 162 7.22 5.41 5.63
CA GLN A 162 8.43 4.58 5.73
C GLN A 162 9.15 4.56 4.39
N HIS A 163 10.41 5.02 4.35
CA HIS A 163 11.19 5.13 3.12
C HIS A 163 11.71 3.80 2.59
N ASP A 164 12.02 2.85 3.46
CA ASP A 164 12.49 1.52 3.09
C ASP A 164 11.90 0.48 4.04
N GLY A 165 10.71 0.02 3.69
CA GLY A 165 9.96 -0.97 4.44
C GLY A 165 10.19 -2.38 3.92
N ASP A 166 9.94 -3.37 4.77
CA ASP A 166 9.97 -4.79 4.40
C ASP A 166 8.74 -5.51 4.94
N LEU A 167 7.78 -5.77 4.07
CA LEU A 167 6.60 -6.59 4.31
C LEU A 167 6.65 -7.93 3.56
N SER A 168 7.85 -8.35 3.11
CA SER A 168 8.02 -9.65 2.43
C SER A 168 7.90 -10.84 3.38
N ARG A 169 7.96 -10.61 4.70
CA ARG A 169 7.86 -11.62 5.76
C ARG A 169 6.92 -11.16 6.86
N ILE A 170 5.63 -11.00 6.55
CA ILE A 170 4.61 -10.67 7.55
C ILE A 170 4.26 -11.95 8.31
N GLU A 171 4.41 -11.95 9.63
CA GLU A 171 3.97 -13.04 10.52
C GLU A 171 2.46 -12.93 10.78
N ASP A 172 1.98 -11.71 11.03
CA ASP A 172 0.59 -11.40 11.28
C ASP A 172 0.24 -10.01 10.74
N ASN A 173 -0.70 -9.94 9.80
CA ASN A 173 -1.14 -8.70 9.18
C ASN A 173 -2.33 -8.04 9.92
N THR A 174 -2.83 -8.64 11.00
CA THR A 174 -4.01 -8.17 11.74
C THR A 174 -3.83 -6.72 12.21
N ARG A 175 -2.68 -6.41 12.82
CA ARG A 175 -2.40 -5.06 13.33
C ARG A 175 -2.34 -4.01 12.21
N LEU A 176 -1.69 -4.34 11.09
CA LEU A 176 -1.65 -3.47 9.92
C LEU A 176 -3.05 -3.26 9.34
N ASN A 177 -3.83 -4.33 9.21
CA ASN A 177 -5.21 -4.26 8.72
C ASN A 177 -6.10 -3.41 9.64
N SER A 178 -6.01 -3.59 10.96
CA SER A 178 -6.78 -2.81 11.94
C SER A 178 -6.38 -1.33 11.92
N LEU A 179 -5.09 -1.03 11.76
CA LEU A 179 -4.58 0.34 11.64
C LEU A 179 -5.14 1.03 10.38
N VAL A 180 -5.05 0.36 9.22
CA VAL A 180 -5.56 0.87 7.94
C VAL A 180 -7.09 0.97 7.91
N SER A 181 -7.78 0.10 8.66
CA SER A 181 -9.24 0.16 8.81
C SER A 181 -9.72 1.16 9.85
N HIS A 182 -8.79 1.88 10.48
CA HIS A 182 -9.10 2.86 11.54
C HIS A 182 -9.92 2.26 12.71
N GLU A 183 -9.61 1.02 13.08
CA GLU A 183 -10.24 0.34 14.20
C GLU A 183 -9.73 0.86 15.55
N LEU A 184 -10.47 0.59 16.61
CA LEU A 184 -10.02 0.89 17.98
C LEU A 184 -8.93 -0.12 18.36
N MET A 185 -7.74 0.38 18.65
CA MET A 185 -6.55 -0.44 18.94
C MET A 185 -6.00 -0.13 20.33
N THR A 186 -5.50 -1.16 21.00
CA THR A 186 -4.80 -1.00 22.28
C THR A 186 -3.36 -0.54 22.04
N VAL A 187 -2.97 0.54 22.68
CA VAL A 187 -1.65 1.15 22.60
C VAL A 187 -0.88 0.93 23.90
N ASN A 188 0.32 0.37 23.74
CA ASN A 188 1.29 0.24 24.82
C ASN A 188 2.40 1.27 24.64
N GLU A 189 2.65 2.07 25.66
CA GLU A 189 3.80 2.98 25.73
C GLU A 189 4.69 2.57 26.90
N LYS A 190 6.00 2.73 26.75
CA LYS A 190 6.94 2.46 27.83
C LYS A 190 6.61 3.33 29.05
N PHE A 191 6.55 2.70 30.21
CA PHE A 191 6.31 3.35 31.51
C PHE A 191 4.96 4.08 31.63
N LYS A 192 3.98 3.75 30.81
CA LYS A 192 2.62 4.29 30.88
C LYS A 192 1.57 3.18 30.90
N SER A 193 0.39 3.50 31.46
CA SER A 193 -0.76 2.59 31.37
C SER A 193 -1.22 2.46 29.90
N THR A 194 -1.64 1.26 29.53
CA THR A 194 -2.26 0.99 28.24
C THR A 194 -3.54 1.82 28.06
N TYR A 195 -3.78 2.24 26.84
CA TYR A 195 -5.01 2.93 26.46
C TYR A 195 -5.45 2.48 25.07
N SER A 196 -6.69 2.76 24.73
CA SER A 196 -7.22 2.47 23.40
C SER A 196 -7.30 3.75 22.58
N ASN A 197 -6.91 3.68 21.31
CA ASN A 197 -6.99 4.80 20.39
C ASN A 197 -7.39 4.33 19.00
N ARG A 198 -7.96 5.24 18.21
CA ARG A 198 -8.30 5.06 16.81
C ARG A 198 -7.43 5.98 15.97
N PHE A 199 -6.53 5.39 15.18
CA PHE A 199 -5.64 6.14 14.31
C PHE A 199 -6.31 6.39 12.96
N LYS A 200 -6.16 7.61 12.44
CA LYS A 200 -6.80 8.06 11.20
C LYS A 200 -5.77 8.43 10.12
N CYS A 201 -4.57 7.89 10.23
CA CYS A 201 -3.47 8.19 9.32
C CYS A 201 -3.56 7.37 8.03
N PHE A 202 -3.11 7.97 6.93
CA PHE A 202 -2.83 7.27 5.69
C PHE A 202 -1.35 6.83 5.67
N LEU A 203 -1.09 5.58 5.28
CA LEU A 203 0.27 5.03 5.28
C LEU A 203 0.87 5.08 3.86
N PHE A 204 2.09 5.60 3.76
CA PHE A 204 2.92 5.56 2.55
C PHE A 204 4.22 4.81 2.84
N MET A 205 4.54 3.82 2.03
CA MET A 205 5.73 3.01 2.22
C MET A 205 6.49 2.82 0.89
N GLY A 206 7.81 2.98 0.93
CA GLY A 206 8.71 2.54 -0.14
C GLY A 206 9.29 1.17 0.18
N THR A 207 9.43 0.30 -0.80
CA THR A 207 10.08 -1.01 -0.64
C THR A 207 10.76 -1.47 -1.92
N ASN A 208 11.82 -2.26 -1.75
CA ASN A 208 12.49 -2.97 -2.85
C ASN A 208 12.05 -4.45 -2.94
N LYS A 209 11.20 -4.89 -2.01
CA LYS A 209 10.71 -6.26 -1.94
C LYS A 209 9.19 -6.28 -2.07
N PRO A 210 8.60 -7.29 -2.72
CA PRO A 210 7.16 -7.40 -2.78
C PRO A 210 6.55 -7.61 -1.37
N VAL A 211 5.37 -7.07 -1.16
CA VAL A 211 4.58 -7.32 0.05
C VAL A 211 4.08 -8.76 0.02
N LYS A 212 4.24 -9.50 1.11
CA LYS A 212 3.74 -10.88 1.19
C LYS A 212 2.21 -10.92 1.18
N ILE A 213 1.67 -11.48 0.11
CA ILE A 213 0.25 -11.73 -0.06
C ILE A 213 0.08 -13.25 -0.16
N THR A 214 -0.43 -13.88 0.91
CA THR A 214 -0.45 -15.35 1.03
C THR A 214 -1.67 -16.00 0.43
N ASP A 215 -2.77 -15.27 0.30
CA ASP A 215 -4.03 -15.80 -0.23
C ASP A 215 -4.91 -14.71 -0.86
N ALA A 216 -5.86 -15.13 -1.69
CA ALA A 216 -6.81 -14.25 -2.36
C ALA A 216 -7.85 -13.61 -1.42
N LYS A 217 -7.99 -14.12 -0.19
CA LYS A 217 -8.88 -13.58 0.84
C LYS A 217 -8.18 -12.66 1.81
N SER A 218 -6.86 -12.45 1.65
CA SER A 218 -6.11 -11.57 2.52
C SER A 218 -6.76 -10.18 2.58
N GLY A 219 -7.10 -9.76 3.78
CA GLY A 219 -7.59 -8.40 4.01
C GLY A 219 -6.62 -7.32 3.55
N LEU A 220 -5.36 -7.70 3.32
CA LEU A 220 -4.30 -6.84 2.82
C LEU A 220 -4.49 -6.45 1.35
N ILE A 221 -4.94 -7.39 0.49
CA ILE A 221 -5.13 -7.15 -0.96
C ILE A 221 -6.06 -5.97 -1.20
N ARG A 222 -7.23 -5.99 -0.59
CA ARG A 222 -8.24 -4.94 -0.78
C ARG A 222 -7.82 -3.57 -0.25
N ARG A 223 -6.78 -3.52 0.59
CA ARG A 223 -6.29 -2.29 1.22
C ARG A 223 -5.04 -1.72 0.57
N LEU A 224 -4.32 -2.52 -0.17
CA LEU A 224 -3.06 -2.15 -0.79
C LEU A 224 -3.28 -1.45 -2.14
N ILE A 225 -2.70 -0.27 -2.30
CA ILE A 225 -2.49 0.38 -3.59
C ILE A 225 -1.00 0.31 -3.89
N ASP A 226 -0.61 -0.46 -4.88
CA ASP A 226 0.78 -0.52 -5.33
C ASP A 226 1.06 0.51 -6.41
N VAL A 227 2.27 1.05 -6.37
CA VAL A 227 2.79 2.04 -7.32
C VAL A 227 4.16 1.60 -7.78
N SER A 228 4.33 1.50 -9.09
CA SER A 228 5.58 1.06 -9.71
C SER A 228 6.25 2.22 -10.45
N PRO A 229 7.49 2.59 -10.07
CA PRO A 229 8.26 3.58 -10.82
C PRO A 229 8.59 3.12 -12.23
N SER A 230 8.68 4.07 -13.18
CA SER A 230 9.04 3.83 -14.59
C SER A 230 10.46 3.27 -14.80
N GLY A 231 11.34 3.42 -13.80
CA GLY A 231 12.76 3.11 -13.91
C GLY A 231 13.60 4.24 -14.51
N ASN A 232 12.99 5.26 -15.08
CA ASN A 232 13.68 6.43 -15.63
C ASN A 232 14.31 7.27 -14.52
N LYS A 233 15.36 8.01 -14.86
CA LYS A 233 16.11 8.84 -13.90
C LYS A 233 16.33 10.24 -14.47
N LEU A 234 16.28 11.22 -13.59
CA LEU A 234 16.68 12.60 -13.90
C LEU A 234 18.19 12.77 -13.80
N ASN A 235 18.73 13.70 -14.57
CA ASN A 235 20.12 14.11 -14.39
C ASN A 235 20.32 14.69 -12.97
N PRO A 236 21.41 14.38 -12.25
CA PRO A 236 21.63 14.83 -10.88
C PRO A 236 21.61 16.35 -10.68
N ARG A 237 22.06 17.14 -11.68
CA ARG A 237 22.00 18.62 -11.62
C ARG A 237 20.57 19.11 -11.73
N GLU A 238 19.83 18.57 -12.70
CA GLU A 238 18.43 18.87 -12.94
C GLU A 238 17.55 18.46 -11.75
N TYR A 239 17.79 17.28 -11.19
CA TYR A 239 17.12 16.81 -9.97
C TYR A 239 17.23 17.81 -8.81
N LYS A 240 18.44 18.33 -8.55
CA LYS A 240 18.64 19.31 -7.47
C LYS A 240 17.86 20.61 -7.71
N ALA A 241 17.83 21.09 -8.95
CA ALA A 241 17.07 22.30 -9.31
C ALA A 241 15.57 22.08 -9.15
N ILE A 242 15.06 20.95 -9.65
CA ILE A 242 13.65 20.56 -9.54
C ILE A 242 13.23 20.44 -8.06
N MET A 243 13.99 19.74 -7.24
CA MET A 243 13.65 19.56 -5.81
C MET A 243 13.62 20.89 -5.06
N LYS A 244 14.49 21.83 -5.41
CA LYS A 244 14.48 23.19 -4.83
C LYS A 244 13.25 23.98 -5.29
N GLN A 245 12.84 23.83 -6.54
CA GLN A 245 11.66 24.51 -7.08
C GLN A 245 10.37 23.95 -6.47
N ILE A 246 10.28 22.65 -6.26
CA ILE A 246 9.12 21.97 -5.64
C ILE A 246 8.79 22.55 -4.25
N GLU A 247 9.78 23.05 -3.50
CA GLU A 247 9.53 23.71 -2.21
C GLU A 247 8.59 24.92 -2.33
N PHE A 248 8.58 25.59 -3.50
CA PHE A 248 7.69 26.72 -3.81
C PHE A 248 6.36 26.27 -4.43
N GLU A 249 6.27 25.05 -4.93
CA GLU A 249 5.08 24.49 -5.59
C GLU A 249 4.17 23.72 -4.63
N LEU A 250 4.55 23.53 -3.35
CA LEU A 250 3.82 22.66 -2.40
C LEU A 250 2.32 22.97 -2.30
N GLY A 251 1.95 24.27 -2.33
CA GLY A 251 0.55 24.67 -2.28
C GLY A 251 -0.23 24.27 -3.53
N ALA A 252 0.39 24.48 -4.70
CA ALA A 252 -0.18 24.09 -5.99
C ALA A 252 -0.27 22.56 -6.13
N ILE A 253 0.75 21.83 -5.65
CA ILE A 253 0.74 20.35 -5.63
C ILE A 253 -0.41 19.84 -4.75
N ALA A 254 -0.56 20.39 -3.54
CA ALA A 254 -1.66 20.00 -2.65
C ALA A 254 -3.04 20.29 -3.27
N TYR A 255 -3.19 21.46 -3.92
CA TYR A 255 -4.41 21.83 -4.62
C TYR A 255 -4.71 20.90 -5.81
N HIS A 256 -3.73 20.63 -6.64
CA HIS A 256 -3.85 19.69 -7.76
C HIS A 256 -4.27 18.28 -7.30
N CYS A 257 -3.61 17.75 -6.28
CA CYS A 257 -3.98 16.45 -5.70
C CYS A 257 -5.40 16.47 -5.12
N GLN A 258 -5.81 17.58 -4.50
CA GLN A 258 -7.18 17.76 -4.03
C GLN A 258 -8.20 17.64 -5.17
N GLU A 259 -7.97 18.32 -6.30
CA GLU A 259 -8.84 18.26 -7.48
C GLU A 259 -8.92 16.84 -8.06
N ILE A 260 -7.78 16.13 -8.15
CA ILE A 260 -7.74 14.73 -8.61
C ILE A 260 -8.63 13.84 -7.71
N TYR A 261 -8.53 13.98 -6.40
CA TYR A 261 -9.36 13.20 -5.47
C TYR A 261 -10.83 13.56 -5.57
N LEU A 262 -11.17 14.85 -5.59
CA LEU A 262 -12.56 15.31 -5.64
C LEU A 262 -13.27 14.93 -6.94
N ASN A 263 -12.56 14.82 -8.04
CA ASN A 263 -13.13 14.38 -9.32
C ASN A 263 -13.60 12.93 -9.28
N ASN A 264 -12.92 12.05 -8.55
CA ASN A 264 -13.37 10.66 -8.37
C ASN A 264 -12.86 10.08 -7.03
N PRO A 265 -13.56 10.35 -5.92
CA PRO A 265 -13.16 9.84 -4.60
C PRO A 265 -13.11 8.32 -4.48
N GLY A 266 -13.99 7.60 -5.21
CA GLY A 266 -14.09 6.14 -5.20
C GLY A 266 -13.19 5.42 -6.22
N LEU A 267 -12.29 6.12 -6.91
CA LEU A 267 -11.51 5.57 -8.04
C LEU A 267 -10.78 4.26 -7.71
N TYR A 268 -10.32 4.09 -6.48
CA TYR A 268 -9.56 2.91 -6.06
C TYR A 268 -10.27 2.07 -5.00
N ASP A 269 -11.60 2.16 -4.84
CA ASP A 269 -12.34 1.37 -3.86
C ASP A 269 -12.17 -0.14 -4.12
N ASP A 270 -12.36 -0.55 -5.37
CA ASP A 270 -12.25 -1.95 -5.82
C ASP A 270 -10.88 -2.29 -6.43
N TYR A 271 -9.88 -1.43 -6.22
CA TYR A 271 -8.54 -1.62 -6.77
C TYR A 271 -7.89 -2.91 -6.28
N ILE A 272 -7.33 -3.68 -7.21
CA ILE A 272 -6.56 -4.91 -6.98
C ILE A 272 -5.10 -4.66 -7.39
N PRO A 273 -4.11 -4.88 -6.49
CA PRO A 273 -2.69 -4.66 -6.77
C PRO A 273 -2.09 -5.81 -7.60
N ILE A 274 -2.40 -5.86 -8.91
CA ILE A 274 -2.06 -6.98 -9.80
C ILE A 274 -0.54 -7.17 -9.91
N ALA A 275 0.22 -6.09 -10.05
CA ALA A 275 1.68 -6.16 -10.15
C ALA A 275 2.31 -6.75 -8.87
N MET A 276 1.79 -6.36 -7.69
CA MET A 276 2.24 -6.88 -6.41
C MET A 276 1.85 -8.35 -6.22
N LEU A 277 0.64 -8.74 -6.61
CA LEU A 277 0.19 -10.14 -6.62
C LEU A 277 1.10 -11.00 -7.50
N GLY A 278 1.38 -10.55 -8.72
CA GLY A 278 2.29 -11.24 -9.63
C GLY A 278 3.72 -11.39 -9.08
N ALA A 279 4.19 -10.40 -8.31
CA ALA A 279 5.52 -10.45 -7.72
C ALA A 279 5.63 -11.35 -6.46
N SER A 280 4.51 -11.65 -5.81
CA SER A 280 4.51 -12.28 -4.47
C SER A 280 3.72 -13.57 -4.36
N ASN A 281 2.95 -13.98 -5.36
CA ASN A 281 2.02 -15.10 -5.27
C ASN A 281 2.06 -16.00 -6.51
N ASP A 282 2.83 -17.09 -6.44
CA ASP A 282 2.95 -18.10 -7.52
C ASP A 282 1.60 -18.73 -7.89
N PHE A 283 0.68 -18.87 -6.93
CA PHE A 283 -0.64 -19.43 -7.21
C PHE A 283 -1.50 -18.45 -8.03
N TYR A 284 -1.42 -17.16 -7.75
CA TYR A 284 -2.05 -16.14 -8.59
C TYR A 284 -1.50 -16.16 -10.02
N ASN A 285 -0.19 -16.30 -10.18
CA ASN A 285 0.44 -16.41 -11.49
C ASN A 285 -0.03 -17.66 -12.24
N PHE A 286 -0.20 -18.79 -11.54
CA PHE A 286 -0.82 -19.99 -12.12
C PHE A 286 -2.25 -19.71 -12.62
N ILE A 287 -3.07 -19.00 -11.86
CA ILE A 287 -4.44 -18.66 -12.29
C ILE A 287 -4.41 -17.76 -13.53
N ILE A 288 -3.50 -16.77 -13.58
CA ILE A 288 -3.31 -15.92 -14.79
C ILE A 288 -2.88 -16.77 -15.99
N ASP A 289 -1.93 -17.67 -15.82
CA ASP A 289 -1.46 -18.57 -16.89
C ASP A 289 -2.59 -19.46 -17.42
N SER A 290 -3.46 -19.91 -16.54
CA SER A 290 -4.60 -20.78 -16.84
C SER A 290 -5.90 -20.02 -17.16
N TYR A 291 -5.88 -18.66 -17.19
CA TYR A 291 -7.07 -17.82 -17.30
C TYR A 291 -7.98 -18.17 -18.47
N HIS A 292 -7.42 -18.31 -19.67
CA HIS A 292 -8.22 -18.59 -20.87
C HIS A 292 -8.91 -19.96 -20.81
N VAL A 293 -8.26 -20.94 -20.17
CA VAL A 293 -8.84 -22.27 -19.99
C VAL A 293 -10.03 -22.18 -19.02
N PHE A 294 -9.83 -21.55 -17.86
CA PHE A 294 -10.88 -21.41 -16.86
C PHE A 294 -12.05 -20.53 -17.32
N LYS A 295 -11.77 -19.45 -18.09
CA LYS A 295 -12.81 -18.59 -18.67
C LYS A 295 -13.64 -19.35 -19.69
N ARG A 296 -13.01 -20.11 -20.60
CA ARG A 296 -13.70 -20.88 -21.65
C ARG A 296 -14.56 -22.00 -21.06
N GLU A 297 -14.00 -22.79 -20.16
CA GLU A 297 -14.67 -23.96 -19.58
C GLU A 297 -15.69 -23.55 -18.50
N ASN A 298 -15.59 -22.35 -17.97
CA ASN A 298 -16.42 -21.79 -16.88
C ASN A 298 -16.58 -22.71 -15.66
N GLY A 299 -15.69 -23.71 -15.53
CA GLY A 299 -15.65 -24.69 -14.46
C GLY A 299 -14.51 -25.66 -14.64
N THR A 300 -14.15 -26.39 -13.57
CA THR A 300 -13.08 -27.39 -13.63
C THR A 300 -13.21 -28.42 -12.51
N THR A 301 -12.66 -29.61 -12.70
CA THR A 301 -12.49 -30.58 -11.63
C THR A 301 -11.20 -30.31 -10.86
N LEU A 302 -11.17 -30.66 -9.55
CA LEU A 302 -9.95 -30.60 -8.77
C LEU A 302 -8.79 -31.36 -9.44
N LYS A 303 -9.08 -32.51 -10.04
CA LYS A 303 -8.06 -33.34 -10.71
C LYS A 303 -7.44 -32.60 -11.90
N ALA A 304 -8.25 -32.05 -12.80
CA ALA A 304 -7.76 -31.30 -13.97
C ALA A 304 -6.96 -30.07 -13.57
N ALA A 305 -7.50 -29.25 -12.68
CA ALA A 305 -6.81 -28.05 -12.18
C ALA A 305 -5.50 -28.38 -11.44
N TRP A 306 -5.47 -29.49 -10.69
CA TRP A 306 -4.26 -29.94 -9.99
C TRP A 306 -3.16 -30.40 -10.95
N GLU A 307 -3.50 -31.11 -12.01
CA GLU A 307 -2.51 -31.49 -13.05
C GLU A 307 -1.95 -30.23 -13.75
N MET A 308 -2.80 -29.27 -14.11
CA MET A 308 -2.35 -28.00 -14.66
C MET A 308 -1.41 -27.26 -13.71
N TYR A 309 -1.73 -27.24 -12.42
CA TYR A 309 -0.89 -26.59 -11.40
C TYR A 309 0.47 -27.26 -11.26
N LYS A 310 0.54 -28.58 -11.28
CA LYS A 310 1.82 -29.30 -11.24
C LYS A 310 2.70 -28.95 -12.46
N THR A 311 2.10 -29.00 -13.66
CA THR A 311 2.81 -28.62 -14.89
C THR A 311 3.36 -27.20 -14.79
N TYR A 312 2.52 -26.26 -14.36
CA TYR A 312 2.94 -24.87 -14.14
C TYR A 312 4.09 -24.77 -13.12
N CYS A 313 4.02 -25.45 -11.97
CA CYS A 313 5.07 -25.43 -10.95
C CYS A 313 6.40 -25.96 -11.47
N ASP A 314 6.37 -27.03 -12.29
CA ASP A 314 7.57 -27.62 -12.89
C ASP A 314 8.20 -26.65 -13.93
N GLU A 315 7.38 -26.03 -14.78
CA GLU A 315 7.81 -25.07 -15.81
C GLU A 315 8.33 -23.76 -15.20
N ALA A 316 7.58 -23.18 -14.25
CA ALA A 316 7.92 -21.94 -13.57
C ALA A 316 8.97 -22.11 -12.46
N LYS A 317 9.41 -23.34 -12.16
CA LYS A 317 10.37 -23.69 -11.08
C LYS A 317 9.96 -23.13 -9.74
N VAL A 318 8.68 -23.28 -9.37
CA VAL A 318 8.15 -22.80 -8.11
C VAL A 318 8.85 -23.47 -6.92
N GLY A 319 9.49 -22.70 -6.07
CA GLY A 319 10.32 -23.23 -4.99
C GLY A 319 9.55 -23.99 -3.91
N TYR A 320 8.32 -23.56 -3.62
CA TYR A 320 7.46 -24.16 -2.58
C TYR A 320 6.01 -24.31 -3.09
N PRO A 321 5.73 -25.34 -3.92
CA PRO A 321 4.38 -25.60 -4.41
C PRO A 321 3.40 -25.88 -3.28
N PHE A 322 2.14 -25.50 -3.44
CA PHE A 322 1.10 -25.86 -2.50
C PHE A 322 0.89 -27.38 -2.45
N SER A 323 0.58 -27.88 -1.27
CA SER A 323 0.02 -29.23 -1.14
C SER A 323 -1.38 -29.26 -1.78
N GLN A 324 -1.84 -30.43 -2.25
CA GLN A 324 -3.16 -30.55 -2.87
C GLN A 324 -4.30 -30.10 -1.96
N ARG A 325 -4.14 -30.21 -0.64
CA ARG A 325 -5.13 -29.72 0.34
C ARG A 325 -5.22 -28.18 0.32
N VAL A 326 -4.09 -27.49 0.33
CA VAL A 326 -4.04 -26.02 0.28
C VAL A 326 -4.54 -25.54 -1.09
N PHE A 327 -4.08 -26.16 -2.17
CA PHE A 327 -4.52 -25.89 -3.53
C PHE A 327 -6.05 -25.96 -3.67
N LYS A 328 -6.67 -27.04 -3.13
CA LYS A 328 -8.13 -27.21 -3.15
C LYS A 328 -8.87 -26.05 -2.51
N GLU A 329 -8.39 -25.54 -1.38
CA GLU A 329 -9.03 -24.43 -0.67
C GLU A 329 -8.77 -23.10 -1.37
N GLU A 330 -7.55 -22.84 -1.85
CA GLU A 330 -7.21 -21.61 -2.56
C GLU A 330 -7.97 -21.50 -3.89
N LEU A 331 -8.14 -22.60 -4.64
CA LEU A 331 -8.85 -22.58 -5.91
C LEU A 331 -10.32 -22.15 -5.75
N LYS A 332 -10.97 -22.43 -4.61
CA LYS A 332 -12.34 -21.96 -4.32
C LYS A 332 -12.49 -20.44 -4.37
N ASN A 333 -11.42 -19.70 -4.12
CA ASN A 333 -11.45 -18.25 -4.13
C ASN A 333 -11.66 -17.65 -5.54
N TYR A 334 -11.38 -18.44 -6.58
CA TYR A 334 -11.45 -18.02 -7.98
C TYR A 334 -12.68 -18.55 -8.73
N PHE A 335 -13.58 -19.26 -8.00
CA PHE A 335 -14.84 -19.76 -8.56
C PHE A 335 -16.00 -19.36 -7.67
N HIS A 336 -17.19 -19.24 -8.26
CA HIS A 336 -18.40 -18.81 -7.53
C HIS A 336 -18.92 -19.89 -6.60
N ASP A 337 -18.84 -21.18 -7.02
CA ASP A 337 -19.34 -22.30 -6.25
C ASP A 337 -18.41 -23.53 -6.33
N TYR A 338 -18.52 -24.39 -5.34
CA TYR A 338 -17.79 -25.65 -5.26
C TYR A 338 -18.71 -26.78 -4.81
N LYS A 339 -18.73 -27.90 -5.56
CA LYS A 339 -19.51 -29.08 -5.23
C LYS A 339 -18.61 -30.30 -5.09
N GLU A 340 -18.80 -31.06 -4.00
CA GLU A 340 -18.06 -32.31 -3.80
C GLU A 340 -18.42 -33.38 -4.81
N ARG A 341 -19.69 -33.38 -5.29
CA ARG A 341 -20.20 -34.25 -6.36
C ARG A 341 -21.02 -33.41 -7.31
N PHE A 342 -20.77 -33.55 -8.58
CA PHE A 342 -21.47 -32.82 -9.64
C PHE A 342 -21.82 -33.78 -10.79
N ASN A 343 -23.02 -33.66 -11.35
CA ASN A 343 -23.44 -34.39 -12.56
C ASN A 343 -23.21 -33.46 -13.74
N MET A 344 -22.39 -33.89 -14.69
CA MET A 344 -22.16 -33.16 -15.94
C MET A 344 -23.36 -33.32 -16.88
N GLU A 345 -23.46 -32.46 -17.88
CA GLU A 345 -24.53 -32.52 -18.89
C GLU A 345 -24.55 -33.82 -19.70
N ASP A 346 -23.41 -34.46 -19.86
CA ASP A 346 -23.25 -35.76 -20.51
C ASP A 346 -23.69 -36.96 -19.63
N GLY A 347 -24.19 -36.68 -18.43
CA GLY A 347 -24.61 -37.69 -17.44
C GLY A 347 -23.48 -38.28 -16.62
N SER A 348 -22.21 -37.92 -16.85
CA SER A 348 -21.08 -38.37 -16.05
C SER A 348 -21.08 -37.70 -14.67
N ARG A 349 -20.56 -38.45 -13.66
CA ARG A 349 -20.43 -37.94 -12.29
C ARG A 349 -18.98 -37.62 -11.97
N VAL A 350 -18.72 -36.36 -11.61
CA VAL A 350 -17.39 -35.90 -11.22
C VAL A 350 -17.35 -35.55 -9.73
N ARG A 351 -16.15 -35.65 -9.13
CA ARG A 351 -15.90 -35.26 -7.74
C ARG A 351 -15.13 -33.96 -7.71
N SER A 352 -15.42 -33.11 -6.70
CA SER A 352 -14.71 -31.86 -6.44
C SER A 352 -14.70 -30.94 -7.67
N TYR A 353 -15.88 -30.44 -8.03
CA TYR A 353 -16.09 -29.56 -9.18
C TYR A 353 -16.26 -28.10 -8.78
N TYR A 354 -15.56 -27.20 -9.45
CA TYR A 354 -15.61 -25.76 -9.31
C TYR A 354 -16.45 -25.17 -10.42
N ILE A 355 -17.37 -24.24 -10.10
CA ILE A 355 -18.37 -23.71 -11.01
C ILE A 355 -18.25 -22.18 -11.07
N GLY A 356 -18.31 -21.62 -12.28
CA GLY A 356 -18.34 -20.18 -12.49
C GLY A 356 -17.01 -19.52 -12.18
N PHE A 357 -16.13 -19.41 -13.16
CA PHE A 357 -14.85 -18.72 -12.99
C PHE A 357 -15.06 -17.23 -12.81
N ARG A 358 -14.43 -16.66 -11.78
CA ARG A 358 -14.59 -15.24 -11.40
C ARG A 358 -13.71 -14.35 -12.24
N THR A 359 -14.17 -14.01 -13.45
CA THR A 359 -13.45 -13.11 -14.36
C THR A 359 -13.35 -11.68 -13.84
N GLU A 360 -14.29 -11.26 -12.99
CA GLU A 360 -14.32 -9.94 -12.37
C GLU A 360 -13.11 -9.63 -11.48
N LYS A 361 -12.31 -10.64 -11.12
CA LYS A 361 -11.07 -10.46 -10.34
C LYS A 361 -9.86 -10.08 -11.19
N PHE A 362 -10.02 -10.00 -12.51
CA PHE A 362 -8.92 -9.81 -13.44
C PHE A 362 -9.25 -8.70 -14.44
N GLU A 363 -8.28 -7.83 -14.71
CA GLU A 363 -8.34 -6.88 -15.82
C GLU A 363 -7.89 -7.59 -17.11
N GLU A 364 -8.73 -7.63 -18.12
CA GLU A 364 -8.45 -8.38 -19.37
C GLU A 364 -7.21 -7.84 -20.10
N GLU A 365 -7.01 -6.53 -20.14
CA GLU A 365 -5.85 -5.89 -20.78
C GLU A 365 -4.51 -6.36 -20.20
N THR A 366 -4.42 -6.45 -18.88
CA THR A 366 -3.20 -6.90 -18.19
C THR A 366 -2.86 -8.37 -18.49
N ILE A 367 -3.87 -9.19 -18.80
CA ILE A 367 -3.70 -10.60 -19.11
C ILE A 367 -3.14 -10.77 -20.52
N VAL A 368 -3.63 -9.97 -21.47
CA VAL A 368 -3.16 -9.97 -22.86
C VAL A 368 -1.69 -9.57 -22.94
N GLU A 369 -1.29 -8.48 -22.27
CA GLU A 369 0.10 -8.02 -22.22
C GLU A 369 1.06 -9.10 -21.68
N LYS A 370 0.68 -9.82 -20.61
CA LYS A 370 1.52 -10.90 -20.06
C LYS A 370 1.67 -12.10 -21.00
N GLN A 371 0.73 -12.33 -21.91
CA GLN A 371 0.83 -13.42 -22.90
C GLN A 371 1.69 -13.04 -24.10
N GLU A 372 1.70 -11.77 -24.50
CA GLU A 372 2.56 -11.25 -25.57
C GLU A 372 4.04 -11.17 -25.13
N GLU A 373 4.32 -10.98 -23.84
CA GLU A 373 5.67 -10.98 -23.28
C GLU A 373 6.28 -12.39 -23.07
N LYS A 374 5.51 -13.47 -23.20
CA LYS A 374 6.09 -14.82 -23.24
C LYS A 374 6.69 -15.05 -24.66
N PRO A 375 8.02 -15.03 -24.82
CA PRO A 375 8.59 -15.45 -26.10
C PRO A 375 8.13 -16.87 -26.35
N SER A 376 7.49 -17.07 -27.51
CA SER A 376 7.09 -18.39 -27.96
C SER A 376 8.32 -19.28 -28.00
N LEU A 377 8.43 -20.22 -27.07
CA LEU A 377 9.45 -21.29 -27.08
C LEU A 377 9.25 -22.32 -28.18
N LEU A 378 8.48 -21.98 -29.22
CA LEU A 378 8.21 -22.81 -30.38
C LEU A 378 8.52 -22.07 -31.66
N GLN A 379 9.78 -21.69 -31.89
CA GLN A 379 10.41 -21.53 -33.22
C GLN A 379 11.93 -21.65 -33.08
N PHE A 380 12.40 -22.82 -32.65
CA PHE A 380 13.65 -23.34 -33.11
C PHE A 380 13.36 -24.20 -34.37
N ASP A 381 13.11 -23.55 -35.46
CA ASP A 381 13.28 -24.20 -36.76
C ASP A 381 14.75 -24.56 -36.90
N ALA A 382 14.95 -25.86 -37.10
CA ALA A 382 16.23 -26.48 -37.33
C ALA A 382 17.00 -25.76 -38.42
N VAL A 383 18.02 -25.00 -38.06
CA VAL A 383 19.06 -24.60 -39.01
C VAL A 383 19.84 -25.87 -39.34
N LYS A 384 19.53 -26.45 -40.48
CA LYS A 384 20.36 -27.49 -41.09
C LYS A 384 21.77 -26.95 -41.26
N PRO A 385 22.80 -27.68 -40.88
CA PRO A 385 24.18 -27.27 -41.17
C PRO A 385 24.41 -27.43 -42.71
N VAL A 386 24.67 -26.33 -43.38
CA VAL A 386 25.25 -26.33 -44.71
C VAL A 386 26.73 -26.60 -44.56
N PHE A 387 27.08 -27.88 -44.47
CA PHE A 387 28.38 -28.37 -44.88
C PHE A 387 28.18 -28.91 -46.28
N ASP A 388 28.71 -28.22 -47.28
CA ASP A 388 29.33 -28.85 -48.44
C ASP A 388 30.02 -27.82 -49.35
N LYS A 389 31.25 -28.19 -49.67
CA LYS A 389 32.04 -27.79 -50.82
C LYS A 389 32.80 -26.46 -50.82
N VAL A 390 34.02 -26.54 -50.34
CA VAL A 390 35.16 -26.08 -51.16
C VAL A 390 36.29 -27.10 -50.99
N CYS A 391 36.41 -28.02 -51.87
CA CYS A 391 37.66 -28.67 -52.22
C CYS A 391 37.78 -28.62 -53.76
N SER A 392 38.99 -28.37 -54.18
CA SER A 392 39.57 -28.43 -55.54
C SER A 392 39.52 -27.12 -56.30
N GLU A 393 40.64 -26.60 -56.51
CA GLU A 393 41.51 -26.48 -57.72
C GLU A 393 42.40 -25.23 -57.53
N ASP A 394 43.60 -25.43 -57.58
CA ASP A 394 44.73 -25.37 -58.47
C ASP A 394 45.77 -24.30 -58.11
N ARG A 395 47.01 -24.92 -58.03
CA ARG A 395 48.38 -24.44 -58.26
C ARG A 395 49.04 -23.59 -57.21
#